data_361805c133cc5a0e1a228c92237d351f
#
_entry.id   361805c133cc5a0e1a228c92237d351f
#
_cell.length_a   1.000
_cell.length_b   1.000
_cell.length_c   1.000
_cell.angle_alpha   90.00
_cell.angle_beta   90.00
_cell.angle_gamma   90.00
#
_symmetry.space_group_name_H-M   'P 1'
#
loop_
_entity.id
_entity.type
_entity.pdbx_description
1 polymer ?
#
loop_
_entity_poly.entity_id
_entity_poly.type
_entity_poly.pdbx_seq_one_letter_code
_entity_poly.pdbx_strand_id
1 'polypeptide(L)'
;KAGVLPMGDWLPDAHPVAPSGMSAVLSGALVKLGIYGLVRVFCGLLPAASGFGWGVVIALAGTGSLAVGTLTALRQHDSKRLMAFHTIGQIGYICLGLGVGVACLAEQPAVAAVALAGALFHAINHACFKACLFLGAGAVLFRTGERDMDRLGGLWHQMPATAGATTVASLSIAGVPPFNGFASKWLIVCSCLLAGLTWPLFLLLGLAALYISLATLAS
;
A
#
# COMPACT_ATOMS: atom_id res chain seq x y z
N LYS A 1 14.50 1.86 0.57
CA LYS A 1 13.73 2.43 -0.57
C LYS A 1 12.25 2.00 -0.56
N ALA A 2 11.92 0.81 -0.07
CA ALA A 2 10.53 0.31 -0.06
C ALA A 2 9.57 1.14 0.81
N GLY A 3 10.06 1.89 1.79
CA GLY A 3 9.21 2.68 2.68
C GLY A 3 8.50 1.86 3.76
N VAL A 4 9.07 0.73 4.14
CA VAL A 4 8.60 -0.11 5.25
C VAL A 4 9.16 0.44 6.56
N LEU A 5 8.35 0.49 7.61
CA LEU A 5 8.79 0.92 8.93
C LEU A 5 9.80 -0.09 9.54
N PRO A 6 10.76 0.41 10.32
CA PRO A 6 10.98 1.82 10.70
C PRO A 6 11.67 2.69 9.63
N MET A 7 12.13 2.13 8.53
CA MET A 7 12.90 2.83 7.49
C MET A 7 12.04 3.68 6.52
N GLY A 8 10.74 3.83 6.78
CA GLY A 8 9.77 4.56 5.94
C GLY A 8 9.56 6.02 6.30
N ASP A 9 10.10 6.50 7.42
CA ASP A 9 9.80 7.81 8.01
C ASP A 9 10.18 9.01 7.13
N TRP A 10 11.09 8.82 6.18
CA TRP A 10 11.48 9.86 5.24
C TRP A 10 10.38 10.22 4.21
N LEU A 11 9.44 9.31 3.94
CA LEU A 11 8.39 9.51 2.93
C LEU A 11 7.45 10.66 3.26
N PRO A 12 6.90 10.77 4.47
CA PRO A 12 6.00 11.86 4.85
C PRO A 12 6.63 13.25 4.80
N ASP A 13 7.94 13.34 4.94
CA ASP A 13 8.66 14.61 4.86
C ASP A 13 9.10 14.94 3.43
N ALA A 14 9.42 13.94 2.62
CA ALA A 14 9.83 14.13 1.24
C ALA A 14 8.68 14.57 0.32
N HIS A 15 7.48 14.02 0.49
CA HIS A 15 6.34 14.26 -0.42
C HIS A 15 5.80 15.70 -0.38
N PRO A 16 5.65 16.38 0.77
CA PRO A 16 5.20 17.77 0.81
C PRO A 16 6.14 18.74 0.11
N VAL A 17 7.45 18.48 0.19
CA VAL A 17 8.49 19.35 -0.40
C VAL A 17 8.63 19.10 -1.90
N ALA A 18 8.48 17.86 -2.35
CA ALA A 18 8.63 17.50 -3.76
C ALA A 18 7.52 18.08 -4.65
N PRO A 19 7.81 18.45 -5.91
CA PRO A 19 6.77 18.72 -6.91
C PRO A 19 5.81 17.53 -7.04
N SER A 20 4.52 17.79 -7.32
CA SER A 20 3.49 16.73 -7.31
C SER A 20 3.74 15.64 -8.34
N GLY A 21 4.27 15.97 -9.53
CA GLY A 21 4.69 14.99 -10.52
C GLY A 21 5.82 14.09 -10.01
N MET A 22 6.80 14.65 -9.27
CA MET A 22 7.87 13.86 -8.66
C MET A 22 7.33 12.98 -7.53
N SER A 23 6.38 13.46 -6.73
CA SER A 23 5.70 12.66 -5.72
C SER A 23 4.93 11.48 -6.33
N ALA A 24 4.31 11.67 -7.49
CA ALA A 24 3.64 10.59 -8.23
C ALA A 24 4.63 9.50 -8.66
N VAL A 25 5.80 9.88 -9.20
CA VAL A 25 6.87 8.94 -9.58
C VAL A 25 7.48 8.28 -8.35
N LEU A 26 7.74 9.04 -7.28
CA LEU A 26 8.33 8.52 -6.05
C LEU A 26 7.44 7.44 -5.42
N SER A 27 6.16 7.72 -5.22
CA SER A 27 5.20 6.76 -4.66
C SER A 27 4.80 5.67 -5.67
N GLY A 28 4.61 6.05 -6.94
CA GLY A 28 4.15 5.13 -8.00
C GLY A 28 5.20 4.13 -8.45
N ALA A 29 6.48 4.52 -8.56
CA ALA A 29 7.53 3.69 -9.14
C ALA A 29 8.72 3.44 -8.18
N LEU A 30 9.32 4.50 -7.62
CA LEU A 30 10.61 4.37 -6.92
C LEU A 30 10.55 3.47 -5.68
N VAL A 31 9.47 3.53 -4.89
CA VAL A 31 9.32 2.63 -3.72
C VAL A 31 9.19 1.16 -4.13
N LYS A 32 8.67 0.86 -5.33
CA LYS A 32 8.57 -0.50 -5.87
C LYS A 32 9.91 -1.11 -6.24
N LEU A 33 10.95 -0.32 -6.49
CA LEU A 33 12.31 -0.84 -6.66
C LEU A 33 12.81 -1.55 -5.38
N GLY A 34 12.40 -1.06 -4.19
CA GLY A 34 12.68 -1.75 -2.94
C GLY A 34 11.93 -3.08 -2.83
N ILE A 35 10.65 -3.11 -3.23
CA ILE A 35 9.85 -4.36 -3.29
C ILE A 35 10.46 -5.35 -4.29
N TYR A 36 10.84 -4.87 -5.49
CA TYR A 36 11.54 -5.71 -6.47
C TYR A 36 12.82 -6.32 -5.90
N GLY A 37 13.62 -5.52 -5.16
CA GLY A 37 14.81 -6.02 -4.49
C GLY A 37 14.48 -7.13 -3.48
N LEU A 38 13.43 -6.96 -2.65
CA LEU A 38 12.98 -8.00 -1.73
C LEU A 38 12.58 -9.29 -2.46
N VAL A 39 11.79 -9.19 -3.53
CA VAL A 39 11.40 -10.34 -4.35
C VAL A 39 12.63 -11.06 -4.91
N ARG A 40 13.59 -10.32 -5.48
CA ARG A 40 14.82 -10.89 -6.07
C ARG A 40 15.66 -11.62 -5.03
N VAL A 41 15.79 -11.07 -3.82
CA VAL A 41 16.59 -11.67 -2.75
C VAL A 41 15.88 -12.90 -2.18
N PHE A 42 14.62 -12.74 -1.73
CA PHE A 42 13.96 -13.77 -0.95
C PHE A 42 13.29 -14.88 -1.78
N CYS A 43 12.93 -14.59 -3.03
CA CYS A 43 12.38 -15.61 -3.93
C CYS A 43 13.38 -16.12 -4.97
N GLY A 44 14.51 -15.41 -5.21
CA GLY A 44 15.43 -15.75 -6.27
C GLY A 44 16.84 -16.14 -5.84
N LEU A 45 17.32 -15.63 -4.71
CA LEU A 45 18.71 -15.87 -4.27
C LEU A 45 18.81 -16.77 -3.03
N LEU A 46 17.84 -16.69 -2.11
CA LEU A 46 17.85 -17.51 -0.89
C LEU A 46 17.19 -18.87 -1.13
N PRO A 47 17.69 -19.94 -0.47
CA PRO A 47 17.05 -21.25 -0.52
C PRO A 47 15.63 -21.20 0.04
N ALA A 48 14.66 -21.84 -0.62
CA ALA A 48 13.26 -21.84 -0.18
C ALA A 48 13.11 -22.42 1.25
N ALA A 49 13.95 -23.38 1.64
CA ALA A 49 13.95 -23.96 2.98
C ALA A 49 14.21 -22.94 4.12
N SER A 50 14.92 -21.85 3.84
CA SER A 50 15.18 -20.78 4.82
C SER A 50 14.11 -19.69 4.79
N GLY A 51 13.11 -19.81 3.92
CA GLY A 51 12.11 -18.77 3.62
C GLY A 51 11.16 -18.47 4.77
N PHE A 52 10.79 -19.48 5.59
CA PHE A 52 9.77 -19.31 6.62
C PHE A 52 10.07 -18.16 7.60
N GLY A 53 11.25 -18.18 8.21
CA GLY A 53 11.64 -17.14 9.19
C GLY A 53 11.67 -15.74 8.57
N TRP A 54 12.25 -15.59 7.38
CA TRP A 54 12.30 -14.33 6.67
C TRP A 54 10.91 -13.88 6.22
N GLY A 55 10.07 -14.82 5.78
CA GLY A 55 8.68 -14.54 5.41
C GLY A 55 7.87 -13.98 6.58
N VAL A 56 8.03 -14.56 7.78
CA VAL A 56 7.40 -14.06 9.01
C VAL A 56 7.88 -12.64 9.35
N VAL A 57 9.19 -12.39 9.29
CA VAL A 57 9.73 -11.04 9.56
C VAL A 57 9.18 -10.00 8.58
N ILE A 58 9.14 -10.33 7.28
CA ILE A 58 8.60 -9.43 6.25
C ILE A 58 7.10 -9.19 6.45
N ALA A 59 6.33 -10.24 6.78
CA ALA A 59 4.89 -10.13 7.03
C ALA A 59 4.57 -9.27 8.27
N LEU A 60 5.33 -9.43 9.35
CA LEU A 60 5.18 -8.62 10.57
C LEU A 60 5.54 -7.15 10.31
N ALA A 61 6.66 -6.88 9.66
CA ALA A 61 7.06 -5.53 9.28
C ALA A 61 6.03 -4.89 8.33
N GLY A 62 5.48 -5.67 7.40
CA GLY A 62 4.40 -5.26 6.50
C GLY A 62 3.13 -4.88 7.26
N THR A 63 2.67 -5.75 8.16
CA THR A 63 1.45 -5.48 8.96
C THR A 63 1.64 -4.30 9.91
N GLY A 64 2.82 -4.15 10.52
CA GLY A 64 3.17 -2.99 11.34
C GLY A 64 3.14 -1.69 10.53
N SER A 65 3.73 -1.70 9.32
CA SER A 65 3.70 -0.55 8.41
C SER A 65 2.28 -0.22 7.94
N LEU A 66 1.46 -1.24 7.69
CA LEU A 66 0.05 -1.09 7.34
C LEU A 66 -0.73 -0.39 8.46
N ALA A 67 -0.58 -0.85 9.70
CA ALA A 67 -1.27 -0.29 10.85
C ALA A 67 -0.85 1.16 11.11
N VAL A 68 0.44 1.40 11.27
CA VAL A 68 0.97 2.74 11.58
C VAL A 68 0.68 3.71 10.43
N GLY A 69 0.95 3.32 9.19
CA GLY A 69 0.73 4.17 8.01
C GLY A 69 -0.74 4.59 7.87
N THR A 70 -1.68 3.64 8.00
CA THR A 70 -3.12 3.94 7.88
C THR A 70 -3.63 4.78 9.04
N LEU A 71 -3.31 4.41 10.29
CA LEU A 71 -3.81 5.14 11.46
C LEU A 71 -3.23 6.55 11.56
N THR A 72 -1.98 6.74 11.13
CA THR A 72 -1.36 8.07 11.11
C THR A 72 -1.94 8.92 9.97
N ALA A 73 -2.28 8.31 8.83
CA ALA A 73 -2.93 9.02 7.73
C ALA A 73 -4.24 9.70 8.16
N LEU A 74 -5.06 9.05 9.01
CA LEU A 74 -6.33 9.61 9.53
C LEU A 74 -6.17 10.94 10.30
N ARG A 75 -4.96 11.26 10.74
CA ARG A 75 -4.65 12.47 11.52
C ARG A 75 -4.02 13.59 10.70
N GLN A 76 -3.91 13.39 9.38
CA GLN A 76 -3.23 14.37 8.52
C GLN A 76 -4.24 15.34 7.90
N HIS A 77 -3.91 16.63 7.93
CA HIS A 77 -4.67 17.71 7.29
C HIS A 77 -4.05 18.13 5.95
N ASP A 78 -2.73 17.92 5.77
CA ASP A 78 -2.04 18.16 4.49
C ASP A 78 -2.26 16.99 3.54
N SER A 79 -2.82 17.26 2.36
CA SER A 79 -3.19 16.25 1.35
C SER A 79 -2.01 15.39 0.88
N LYS A 80 -0.82 15.98 0.71
CA LYS A 80 0.36 15.21 0.30
C LYS A 80 0.93 14.35 1.43
N ARG A 81 0.87 14.85 2.67
CA ARG A 81 1.33 14.12 3.83
C ARG A 81 0.41 12.94 4.14
N LEU A 82 -0.91 13.13 4.04
CA LEU A 82 -1.90 12.05 4.10
C LEU A 82 -1.57 10.95 3.09
N MET A 83 -1.36 11.32 1.82
CA MET A 83 -1.03 10.36 0.78
C MET A 83 0.32 9.65 1.01
N ALA A 84 1.29 10.31 1.64
CA ALA A 84 2.57 9.70 1.98
C ALA A 84 2.40 8.59 3.04
N PHE A 85 1.64 8.84 4.10
CA PHE A 85 1.31 7.83 5.11
C PHE A 85 0.50 6.67 4.52
N HIS A 86 -0.46 6.96 3.65
CA HIS A 86 -1.13 5.91 2.88
C HIS A 86 -0.17 5.09 2.01
N THR A 87 0.90 5.69 1.48
CA THR A 87 1.91 4.92 0.73
C THR A 87 2.60 3.91 1.64
N ILE A 88 2.98 4.29 2.87
CA ILE A 88 3.56 3.38 3.87
C ILE A 88 2.59 2.23 4.17
N GLY A 89 1.30 2.55 4.40
CA GLY A 89 0.28 1.54 4.65
C GLY A 89 0.07 0.57 3.49
N GLN A 90 0.00 1.07 2.26
CA GLN A 90 -0.20 0.20 1.08
C GLN A 90 1.04 -0.64 0.75
N ILE A 91 2.25 -0.12 0.98
CA ILE A 91 3.48 -0.93 0.91
C ILE A 91 3.42 -2.04 1.98
N GLY A 92 2.83 -1.77 3.14
CA GLY A 92 2.57 -2.78 4.16
C GLY A 92 1.78 -3.98 3.64
N TYR A 93 0.72 -3.76 2.83
CA TYR A 93 -0.03 -4.85 2.16
C TYR A 93 0.87 -5.66 1.23
N ILE A 94 1.68 -5.00 0.42
CA ILE A 94 2.60 -5.68 -0.51
C ILE A 94 3.59 -6.54 0.27
N CYS A 95 4.16 -6.00 1.36
CA CYS A 95 5.09 -6.74 2.21
C CYS A 95 4.42 -7.89 2.95
N LEU A 96 3.17 -7.74 3.41
CA LEU A 96 2.41 -8.84 4.01
C LEU A 96 2.24 -9.99 3.02
N GLY A 97 1.75 -9.71 1.79
CA GLY A 97 1.60 -10.74 0.76
C GLY A 97 2.93 -11.36 0.35
N LEU A 98 3.99 -10.56 0.21
CA LEU A 98 5.33 -11.06 -0.08
C LEU A 98 5.84 -11.96 1.06
N GLY A 99 5.66 -11.56 2.32
CA GLY A 99 6.09 -12.33 3.49
C GLY A 99 5.39 -13.68 3.58
N VAL A 100 4.06 -13.72 3.38
CA VAL A 100 3.30 -14.99 3.28
C VAL A 100 3.83 -15.83 2.12
N GLY A 101 4.04 -15.23 0.96
CA GLY A 101 4.55 -15.93 -0.21
C GLY A 101 5.92 -16.57 0.03
N VAL A 102 6.86 -15.81 0.63
CA VAL A 102 8.21 -16.32 0.98
C VAL A 102 8.13 -17.43 2.03
N ALA A 103 7.28 -17.28 3.07
CA ALA A 103 7.12 -18.30 4.11
C ALA A 103 6.56 -19.62 3.56
N CYS A 104 5.63 -19.54 2.61
CA CYS A 104 4.94 -20.72 2.05
C CYS A 104 5.67 -21.39 0.88
N LEU A 105 6.78 -20.81 0.38
CA LEU A 105 7.45 -21.28 -0.84
C LEU A 105 7.83 -22.77 -0.81
N ALA A 106 8.33 -23.28 0.32
CA ALA A 106 8.79 -24.65 0.45
C ALA A 106 7.65 -25.66 0.69
N GLU A 107 6.69 -25.31 1.55
CA GLU A 107 5.70 -26.27 2.04
C GLU A 107 4.32 -26.14 1.36
N GLN A 108 3.97 -24.92 0.92
CA GLN A 108 2.66 -24.61 0.35
C GLN A 108 2.80 -23.77 -0.93
N PRO A 109 3.37 -24.30 -2.01
CA PRO A 109 3.67 -23.53 -3.22
C PRO A 109 2.44 -22.89 -3.89
N ALA A 110 1.27 -23.51 -3.78
CA ALA A 110 0.02 -22.94 -4.28
C ALA A 110 -0.39 -21.67 -3.51
N VAL A 111 -0.28 -21.69 -2.17
CA VAL A 111 -0.55 -20.52 -1.33
C VAL A 111 0.50 -19.44 -1.58
N ALA A 112 1.76 -19.82 -1.71
CA ALA A 112 2.85 -18.89 -2.07
C ALA A 112 2.57 -18.19 -3.41
N ALA A 113 2.11 -18.92 -4.42
CA ALA A 113 1.78 -18.33 -5.73
C ALA A 113 0.65 -17.29 -5.62
N VAL A 114 -0.42 -17.59 -4.88
CA VAL A 114 -1.53 -16.65 -4.65
C VAL A 114 -1.04 -15.40 -3.89
N ALA A 115 -0.22 -15.58 -2.86
CA ALA A 115 0.32 -14.49 -2.06
C ALA A 115 1.22 -13.55 -2.88
N LEU A 116 2.16 -14.11 -3.63
CA LEU A 116 3.07 -13.36 -4.49
C LEU A 116 2.32 -12.67 -5.64
N ALA A 117 1.38 -13.36 -6.29
CA ALA A 117 0.53 -12.77 -7.32
C ALA A 117 -0.28 -11.59 -6.75
N GLY A 118 -0.91 -11.75 -5.58
CA GLY A 118 -1.62 -10.69 -4.88
C GLY A 118 -0.74 -9.49 -4.56
N ALA A 119 0.47 -9.72 -4.03
CA ALA A 119 1.44 -8.68 -3.71
C ALA A 119 1.89 -7.89 -4.95
N LEU A 120 2.24 -8.58 -6.04
CA LEU A 120 2.66 -7.95 -7.30
C LEU A 120 1.50 -7.21 -7.97
N PHE A 121 0.31 -7.80 -7.99
CA PHE A 121 -0.89 -7.16 -8.51
C PHE A 121 -1.23 -5.90 -7.70
N HIS A 122 -1.11 -5.96 -6.37
CA HIS A 122 -1.31 -4.77 -5.53
C HIS A 122 -0.23 -3.71 -5.78
N ALA A 123 1.01 -4.08 -6.06
CA ALA A 123 2.07 -3.13 -6.40
C ALA A 123 1.76 -2.35 -7.69
N ILE A 124 1.21 -3.01 -8.72
CA ILE A 124 0.78 -2.37 -9.97
C ILE A 124 -0.41 -1.44 -9.73
N ASN A 125 -1.45 -1.94 -9.05
CA ASN A 125 -2.64 -1.16 -8.72
C ASN A 125 -2.29 0.08 -7.88
N HIS A 126 -1.43 -0.09 -6.88
CA HIS A 126 -0.93 1.00 -6.06
C HIS A 126 -0.16 2.05 -6.89
N ALA A 127 0.62 1.65 -7.90
CA ALA A 127 1.28 2.61 -8.78
C ALA A 127 0.24 3.49 -9.50
N CYS A 128 -0.81 2.88 -10.06
CA CYS A 128 -1.84 3.58 -10.82
C CYS A 128 -2.62 4.58 -9.95
N PHE A 129 -3.23 4.13 -8.85
CA PHE A 129 -4.07 5.04 -8.05
C PHE A 129 -3.24 6.08 -7.29
N LYS A 130 -1.99 5.78 -6.88
CA LYS A 130 -1.12 6.78 -6.26
C LYS A 130 -0.65 7.85 -7.23
N ALA A 131 -0.29 7.48 -8.44
CA ALA A 131 0.04 8.47 -9.46
C ALA A 131 -1.15 9.42 -9.69
N CYS A 132 -2.35 8.87 -9.83
CA CYS A 132 -3.57 9.66 -10.01
C CYS A 132 -3.83 10.61 -8.82
N LEU A 133 -3.75 10.11 -7.58
CA LEU A 133 -3.97 10.92 -6.38
C LEU A 133 -2.95 12.04 -6.21
N PHE A 134 -1.66 11.78 -6.41
CA PHE A 134 -0.63 12.82 -6.30
C PHE A 134 -0.74 13.87 -7.42
N LEU A 135 -1.08 13.46 -8.64
CA LEU A 135 -1.33 14.41 -9.73
C LEU A 135 -2.60 15.23 -9.47
N GLY A 136 -3.66 14.60 -8.94
CA GLY A 136 -4.88 15.28 -8.55
C GLY A 136 -4.65 16.33 -7.45
N ALA A 137 -3.91 15.97 -6.39
CA ALA A 137 -3.51 16.93 -5.36
C ALA A 137 -2.63 18.06 -5.92
N GLY A 138 -1.79 17.75 -6.91
CA GLY A 138 -1.02 18.76 -7.63
C GLY A 138 -1.89 19.72 -8.43
N ALA A 139 -2.92 19.22 -9.09
CA ALA A 139 -3.88 20.04 -9.84
C ALA A 139 -4.70 20.95 -8.89
N VAL A 140 -5.13 20.41 -7.73
CA VAL A 140 -5.80 21.21 -6.68
C VAL A 140 -4.88 22.30 -6.16
N LEU A 141 -3.65 21.97 -5.78
CA LEU A 141 -2.66 22.93 -5.30
C LEU A 141 -2.39 24.04 -6.35
N PHE A 142 -2.26 23.65 -7.62
CA PHE A 142 -2.03 24.60 -8.71
C PHE A 142 -3.21 25.59 -8.87
N ARG A 143 -4.44 25.10 -8.69
CA ARG A 143 -5.65 25.92 -8.87
C ARG A 143 -5.98 26.79 -7.67
N THR A 144 -5.76 26.29 -6.44
CA THR A 144 -6.20 26.93 -5.19
C THR A 144 -5.07 27.61 -4.42
N GLY A 145 -3.81 27.18 -4.62
CA GLY A 145 -2.67 27.58 -3.81
C GLY A 145 -2.65 26.92 -2.41
N GLU A 146 -3.63 26.05 -2.08
CA GLU A 146 -3.83 25.47 -0.75
C GLU A 146 -3.63 23.94 -0.75
N ARG A 147 -3.08 23.42 0.33
CA ARG A 147 -2.89 21.98 0.58
C ARG A 147 -3.65 21.47 1.81
N ASP A 148 -4.03 22.40 2.68
CA ASP A 148 -4.80 22.09 3.87
C ASP A 148 -6.22 21.74 3.47
N MET A 149 -6.60 20.47 3.71
CA MET A 149 -7.90 19.94 3.30
C MET A 149 -9.06 20.60 4.06
N ASP A 150 -8.82 21.11 5.26
CA ASP A 150 -9.85 21.79 6.06
C ASP A 150 -10.24 23.15 5.47
N ARG A 151 -9.38 23.70 4.59
CA ARG A 151 -9.61 24.97 3.89
C ARG A 151 -10.12 24.79 2.46
N LEU A 152 -10.24 23.55 2.00
CA LEU A 152 -10.69 23.24 0.64
C LEU A 152 -12.17 22.85 0.65
N GLY A 153 -12.94 23.34 -0.34
CA GLY A 153 -14.34 23.00 -0.50
C GLY A 153 -14.86 23.34 -1.90
N GLY A 154 -15.96 22.69 -2.31
CA GLY A 154 -16.65 22.99 -3.56
C GLY A 154 -15.90 22.67 -4.85
N LEU A 155 -14.79 21.96 -4.79
CA LEU A 155 -13.90 21.69 -5.94
C LEU A 155 -14.54 20.82 -7.02
N TRP A 156 -15.55 20.03 -6.67
CA TRP A 156 -16.27 19.21 -7.63
C TRP A 156 -16.85 20.02 -8.80
N HIS A 157 -17.41 21.17 -8.50
CA HIS A 157 -17.97 22.05 -9.53
C HIS A 157 -16.91 22.78 -10.37
N GLN A 158 -15.78 23.08 -9.77
CA GLN A 158 -14.69 23.84 -10.43
C GLN A 158 -13.74 22.94 -11.23
N MET A 159 -13.55 21.69 -10.80
CA MET A 159 -12.60 20.74 -11.36
C MET A 159 -13.22 19.32 -11.48
N PRO A 160 -14.33 19.14 -12.24
CA PRO A 160 -15.10 17.89 -12.23
C PRO A 160 -14.28 16.69 -12.71
N ALA A 161 -13.41 16.86 -13.71
CA ALA A 161 -12.56 15.77 -14.21
C ALA A 161 -11.54 15.31 -13.16
N THR A 162 -10.87 16.26 -12.47
CA THR A 162 -9.93 15.96 -11.40
C THR A 162 -10.66 15.33 -10.23
N ALA A 163 -11.82 15.87 -9.83
CA ALA A 163 -12.62 15.34 -8.74
C ALA A 163 -13.08 13.90 -9.04
N GLY A 164 -13.59 13.63 -10.24
CA GLY A 164 -13.98 12.28 -10.66
C GLY A 164 -12.81 11.30 -10.65
N ALA A 165 -11.66 11.69 -11.20
CA ALA A 165 -10.47 10.83 -11.24
C ALA A 165 -9.93 10.52 -9.83
N THR A 166 -9.84 11.53 -8.95
CA THR A 166 -9.39 11.34 -7.57
C THR A 166 -10.38 10.52 -6.75
N THR A 167 -11.69 10.68 -6.96
CA THR A 167 -12.72 9.84 -6.30
C THR A 167 -12.57 8.37 -6.69
N VAL A 168 -12.43 8.06 -7.99
CA VAL A 168 -12.18 6.69 -8.45
C VAL A 168 -10.90 6.11 -7.84
N ALA A 169 -9.81 6.89 -7.80
CA ALA A 169 -8.56 6.47 -7.22
C ALA A 169 -8.67 6.28 -5.69
N SER A 170 -9.44 7.11 -4.99
CA SER A 170 -9.71 6.98 -3.55
C SER A 170 -10.54 5.74 -3.22
N LEU A 171 -11.57 5.43 -3.99
CA LEU A 171 -12.34 4.19 -3.84
C LEU A 171 -11.50 2.96 -4.13
N SER A 172 -10.58 3.07 -5.10
CA SER A 172 -9.65 2.00 -5.42
C SER A 172 -8.64 1.75 -4.28
N ILE A 173 -8.01 2.79 -3.73
CA ILE A 173 -7.05 2.63 -2.61
C ILE A 173 -7.74 2.16 -1.34
N ALA A 174 -8.98 2.59 -1.08
CA ALA A 174 -9.79 2.10 0.04
C ALA A 174 -10.09 0.60 -0.09
N GLY A 175 -10.18 0.09 -1.32
CA GLY A 175 -10.48 -1.32 -1.58
C GLY A 175 -11.98 -1.58 -1.60
N VAL A 176 -12.75 -0.65 -2.16
CA VAL A 176 -14.20 -0.82 -2.36
C VAL A 176 -14.45 -1.69 -3.60
N PRO A 177 -15.31 -2.73 -3.53
CA PRO A 177 -15.76 -3.41 -4.75
C PRO A 177 -16.55 -2.44 -5.67
N PRO A 178 -16.39 -2.50 -6.99
CA PRO A 178 -15.66 -3.44 -7.83
C PRO A 178 -14.24 -2.98 -8.25
N PHE A 179 -13.65 -2.03 -7.54
CA PHE A 179 -12.35 -1.47 -7.93
C PHE A 179 -11.19 -2.46 -7.79
N ASN A 180 -10.13 -2.24 -8.57
CA ASN A 180 -8.95 -3.10 -8.65
C ASN A 180 -8.19 -3.23 -7.31
N GLY A 181 -8.22 -2.19 -6.46
CA GLY A 181 -7.63 -2.23 -5.13
C GLY A 181 -8.26 -3.30 -4.22
N PHE A 182 -9.57 -3.51 -4.31
CA PHE A 182 -10.26 -4.59 -3.61
C PHE A 182 -9.72 -5.96 -4.04
N ALA A 183 -9.68 -6.24 -5.35
CA ALA A 183 -9.27 -7.53 -5.86
C ALA A 183 -7.85 -7.94 -5.40
N SER A 184 -6.91 -7.00 -5.44
CA SER A 184 -5.53 -7.26 -5.01
C SER A 184 -5.39 -7.43 -3.49
N LYS A 185 -6.07 -6.61 -2.68
CA LYS A 185 -6.11 -6.77 -1.22
C LYS A 185 -6.76 -8.09 -0.82
N TRP A 186 -7.85 -8.45 -1.49
CA TRP A 186 -8.56 -9.70 -1.25
C TRP A 186 -7.68 -10.92 -1.48
N LEU A 187 -6.89 -10.94 -2.58
CA LEU A 187 -5.93 -12.03 -2.82
C LEU A 187 -4.90 -12.16 -1.70
N ILE A 188 -4.38 -11.04 -1.19
CA ILE A 188 -3.43 -11.04 -0.07
C ILE A 188 -4.09 -11.59 1.20
N VAL A 189 -5.29 -11.12 1.54
CA VAL A 189 -6.03 -11.62 2.71
C VAL A 189 -6.35 -13.10 2.56
N CYS A 190 -6.84 -13.55 1.42
CA CYS A 190 -7.10 -14.97 1.16
C CYS A 190 -5.83 -15.83 1.35
N SER A 191 -4.67 -15.37 0.87
CA SER A 191 -3.42 -16.09 1.08
C SER A 191 -3.05 -16.19 2.56
N CYS A 192 -3.29 -15.12 3.35
CA CYS A 192 -3.09 -15.15 4.79
C CYS A 192 -4.03 -16.15 5.49
N LEU A 193 -5.30 -16.19 5.09
CA LEU A 193 -6.28 -17.13 5.64
C LEU A 193 -5.90 -18.57 5.31
N LEU A 194 -5.50 -18.85 4.08
CA LEU A 194 -5.06 -20.20 3.65
C LEU A 194 -3.78 -20.63 4.39
N ALA A 195 -2.77 -19.78 4.48
CA ALA A 195 -1.57 -20.05 5.24
C ALA A 195 -1.87 -20.20 6.74
N GLY A 196 -2.88 -19.47 7.23
CA GLY A 196 -3.33 -19.48 8.63
C GLY A 196 -3.92 -20.81 9.09
N LEU A 197 -4.36 -21.67 8.18
CA LEU A 197 -4.81 -23.04 8.50
C LEU A 197 -3.67 -23.90 9.06
N THR A 198 -2.43 -23.62 8.64
CA THR A 198 -1.23 -24.32 9.12
C THR A 198 -0.49 -23.50 10.18
N TRP A 199 -0.41 -22.18 9.99
CA TRP A 199 0.30 -21.27 10.88
C TRP A 199 -0.63 -20.13 11.35
N PRO A 200 -1.23 -20.25 12.55
CA PRO A 200 -2.23 -19.30 13.08
C PRO A 200 -1.79 -17.82 13.08
N LEU A 201 -0.48 -17.57 13.11
CA LEU A 201 0.06 -16.21 12.99
C LEU A 201 -0.43 -15.51 11.72
N PHE A 202 -0.40 -16.18 10.56
CA PHE A 202 -0.84 -15.57 9.31
C PHE A 202 -2.34 -15.30 9.29
N LEU A 203 -3.15 -16.14 9.95
CA LEU A 203 -4.56 -15.87 10.15
C LEU A 203 -4.77 -14.53 10.89
N LEU A 204 -4.05 -14.33 12.01
CA LEU A 204 -4.13 -13.09 12.79
C LEU A 204 -3.69 -11.87 11.97
N LEU A 205 -2.61 -12.00 11.20
CA LEU A 205 -2.13 -10.90 10.36
C LEU A 205 -3.13 -10.58 9.23
N GLY A 206 -3.76 -11.59 8.63
CA GLY A 206 -4.81 -11.41 7.62
C GLY A 206 -6.05 -10.71 8.17
N LEU A 207 -6.51 -11.11 9.35
CA LEU A 207 -7.64 -10.46 10.03
C LEU A 207 -7.31 -9.02 10.44
N ALA A 208 -6.10 -8.77 10.93
CA ALA A 208 -5.63 -7.42 11.22
C ALA A 208 -5.61 -6.55 9.95
N ALA A 209 -5.10 -7.07 8.84
CA ALA A 209 -5.09 -6.38 7.56
C ALA A 209 -6.50 -6.07 7.06
N LEU A 210 -7.44 -7.00 7.21
CA LEU A 210 -8.85 -6.81 6.86
C LEU A 210 -9.48 -5.69 7.72
N TYR A 211 -9.27 -5.71 9.03
CA TYR A 211 -9.76 -4.68 9.94
C TYR A 211 -9.19 -3.29 9.61
N ILE A 212 -7.89 -3.21 9.36
CA ILE A 212 -7.23 -1.94 9.00
C ILE A 212 -7.71 -1.45 7.62
N SER A 213 -8.09 -2.36 6.69
CA SER A 213 -8.72 -1.96 5.42
C SER A 213 -10.00 -1.17 5.62
N LEU A 214 -10.80 -1.49 6.62
CA LEU A 214 -12.01 -0.73 6.94
C LEU A 214 -11.68 0.69 7.41
N ALA A 215 -10.56 0.88 8.13
CA ALA A 215 -10.12 2.21 8.53
C ALA A 215 -9.71 3.09 7.34
N THR A 216 -9.28 2.50 6.20
CA THR A 216 -8.96 3.28 5.00
C THR A 216 -10.19 3.86 4.31
N LEU A 217 -11.41 3.43 4.66
CA LEU A 217 -12.66 4.04 4.18
C LEU A 217 -12.98 5.36 4.89
N ALA A 218 -12.39 5.59 6.07
CA ALA A 218 -12.60 6.79 6.86
C ALA A 218 -11.57 7.90 6.58
N SER A 219 -10.55 7.62 5.77
CA SER A 219 -9.48 8.55 5.37
C SER A 219 -9.66 9.03 3.94
#